data_2bb63b592ffdf1c06f3c0387f10596dd
#
_entry.id   2bb63b592ffdf1c06f3c0387f10596dd
#
_cell.length_a   1.000
_cell.length_b   1.000
_cell.length_c   1.000
_cell.angle_alpha   90.00
_cell.angle_beta   90.00
_cell.angle_gamma   90.00
#
_symmetry.space_group_name_H-M   'P 1'
#
loop_
_entity.id
_entity.type
_entity.pdbx_description
1 polymer ?
#
loop_
_entity_poly.entity_id
_entity_poly.type
_entity_poly.pdbx_seq_one_letter_code
_entity_poly.pdbx_strand_id
1 'polypeptide(L)'
;MELLRTRDSAWAAEIAEALDKLNSQRKAEENAIIQDVERMLQAQDLTERRSILLQSPDWNPGVIGIAAARVAERYWRPTMLFALRDGMLTGSARSIPGVDIYKALVANEGLFTRFGGHAYAAGASLPAECFPALVKGVEAALQAGEPWERFIPCAQYEETVRLGELSLAMAEELSRLEPFGEGNPEPAFRTDGVLLRNVRRIGENGNHLKAVAVQGDSYGEVVAWGMGHRFDTLLQQERCDMIYTPQRNDWNGQSLLQLRAEVLRGGEIQDPAGYLAQRAEKFVDAFSQNILYNKGCVQDATEGLDAYLEDQWKHANGTLALCVTQQGAQRLLTMLGKRDLFGWVDVDFYKNQPGPCAYGSVVLAPILAQLDIRRYRRVVCYDGACRGMVEKLRALSPDSEILCGPALPLPALSFTREDMAAFYRIFRSSARRFYSREELADHLSMMAQKPRYMACLAVDIMLELGFAQGDKAIEPVPAPAQRDLMESELYAAIAALPQ
;
A
#
# COMPACT_ATOMS: atom_id res chain seq x y z
N MET A 1 -22.79 22.14 -26.86
CA MET A 1 -24.03 22.12 -27.71
C MET A 1 -23.74 22.57 -29.14
N GLU A 2 -22.98 23.63 -29.36
CA GLU A 2 -22.66 24.15 -30.69
C GLU A 2 -21.87 23.15 -31.54
N LEU A 3 -20.84 22.49 -30.97
CA LEU A 3 -20.08 21.42 -31.61
C LEU A 3 -20.96 20.29 -32.16
N LEU A 4 -21.99 19.90 -31.42
CA LEU A 4 -22.92 18.81 -31.82
C LEU A 4 -23.96 19.23 -32.86
N ARG A 5 -24.09 20.54 -33.18
CA ARG A 5 -25.10 21.09 -34.07
C ARG A 5 -24.51 21.68 -35.35
N THR A 6 -23.24 22.06 -35.32
CA THR A 6 -22.58 22.67 -36.52
C THR A 6 -22.40 21.61 -37.60
N ARG A 7 -22.56 22.06 -38.86
CA ARG A 7 -22.21 21.30 -40.07
C ARG A 7 -20.93 21.79 -40.71
N ASP A 8 -20.34 22.85 -40.18
CA ASP A 8 -19.07 23.40 -40.63
C ASP A 8 -17.92 22.64 -39.93
N SER A 9 -17.15 21.90 -40.70
CA SER A 9 -16.08 21.08 -40.20
C SER A 9 -14.88 21.89 -39.61
N ALA A 10 -14.61 23.08 -40.17
CA ALA A 10 -13.56 23.97 -39.68
C ALA A 10 -13.94 24.53 -38.29
N TRP A 11 -15.19 25.03 -38.20
CA TRP A 11 -15.74 25.51 -36.92
C TRP A 11 -15.85 24.41 -35.88
N ALA A 12 -16.24 23.18 -36.27
CA ALA A 12 -16.24 22.03 -35.37
C ALA A 12 -14.84 21.73 -34.82
N ALA A 13 -13.81 21.80 -35.68
CA ALA A 13 -12.41 21.57 -35.25
C ALA A 13 -11.93 22.64 -34.25
N GLU A 14 -12.22 23.92 -34.50
CA GLU A 14 -11.87 25.01 -33.58
C GLU A 14 -12.53 24.84 -32.19
N ILE A 15 -13.83 24.48 -32.16
CA ILE A 15 -14.53 24.24 -30.90
C ILE A 15 -13.95 23.02 -30.18
N ALA A 16 -13.62 21.94 -30.90
CA ALA A 16 -13.04 20.74 -30.32
C ALA A 16 -11.66 21.02 -29.70
N GLU A 17 -10.80 21.78 -30.39
CA GLU A 17 -9.50 22.20 -29.88
C GLU A 17 -9.62 23.07 -28.62
N ALA A 18 -10.55 24.06 -28.64
CA ALA A 18 -10.82 24.89 -27.49
C ALA A 18 -11.31 24.07 -26.27
N LEU A 19 -12.20 23.10 -26.50
CA LEU A 19 -12.70 22.21 -25.45
C LEU A 19 -11.59 21.29 -24.90
N ASP A 20 -10.71 20.77 -25.75
CA ASP A 20 -9.59 19.94 -25.32
C ASP A 20 -8.60 20.74 -24.45
N LYS A 21 -8.29 21.98 -24.85
CA LYS A 21 -7.47 22.89 -24.05
C LYS A 21 -8.07 23.18 -22.68
N LEU A 22 -9.37 23.50 -22.62
CA LEU A 22 -10.09 23.73 -21.37
C LEU A 22 -10.15 22.49 -20.50
N ASN A 23 -10.34 21.31 -21.10
CA ASN A 23 -10.34 20.04 -20.39
C ASN A 23 -8.94 19.71 -19.82
N SER A 24 -7.89 20.01 -20.58
CA SER A 24 -6.51 19.86 -20.12
C SER A 24 -6.19 20.78 -18.94
N GLN A 25 -6.63 22.04 -18.98
CA GLN A 25 -6.51 22.98 -17.87
C GLN A 25 -7.29 22.49 -16.63
N ARG A 26 -8.55 22.07 -16.81
CA ARG A 26 -9.37 21.52 -15.72
C ARG A 26 -8.68 20.31 -15.06
N LYS A 27 -8.10 19.38 -15.86
CA LYS A 27 -7.37 18.22 -15.35
C LYS A 27 -6.10 18.65 -14.56
N ALA A 28 -5.40 19.67 -15.02
CA ALA A 28 -4.24 20.20 -14.30
C ALA A 28 -4.65 20.83 -12.96
N GLU A 29 -5.71 21.61 -12.91
CA GLU A 29 -6.26 22.19 -11.68
C GLU A 29 -6.75 21.09 -10.71
N GLU A 30 -7.46 20.08 -11.23
CA GLU A 30 -7.91 18.93 -10.45
C GLU A 30 -6.74 18.20 -9.78
N ASN A 31 -5.67 17.91 -10.56
CA ASN A 31 -4.48 17.26 -10.03
C ASN A 31 -3.78 18.14 -8.97
N ALA A 32 -3.71 19.44 -9.16
CA ALA A 32 -3.15 20.37 -8.17
C ALA A 32 -3.93 20.35 -6.86
N ILE A 33 -5.27 20.35 -6.93
CA ILE A 33 -6.13 20.22 -5.74
C ILE A 33 -5.88 18.89 -5.04
N ILE A 34 -5.81 17.77 -5.77
CA ILE A 34 -5.57 16.44 -5.18
C ILE A 34 -4.20 16.40 -4.48
N GLN A 35 -3.14 16.93 -5.10
CA GLN A 35 -1.81 16.99 -4.48
C GLN A 35 -1.81 17.84 -3.21
N ASP A 36 -2.54 18.96 -3.21
CA ASP A 36 -2.68 19.80 -2.03
C ASP A 36 -3.43 19.09 -0.91
N VAL A 37 -4.54 18.41 -1.23
CA VAL A 37 -5.28 17.55 -0.30
C VAL A 37 -4.37 16.48 0.28
N GLU A 38 -3.58 15.78 -0.53
CA GLU A 38 -2.66 14.74 -0.07
C GLU A 38 -1.63 15.29 0.91
N ARG A 39 -1.05 16.47 0.61
CA ARG A 39 -0.12 17.16 1.51
C ARG A 39 -0.77 17.52 2.84
N MET A 40 -2.01 18.04 2.82
CA MET A 40 -2.75 18.38 4.03
C MET A 40 -3.09 17.14 4.87
N LEU A 41 -3.38 16.01 4.22
CA LEU A 41 -3.73 14.75 4.89
C LEU A 41 -2.50 14.01 5.44
N GLN A 42 -1.28 14.28 4.94
CA GLN A 42 -0.06 13.69 5.49
C GLN A 42 0.17 14.03 6.97
N ALA A 43 -0.33 15.20 7.40
CA ALA A 43 -0.23 15.68 8.78
C ALA A 43 -1.43 15.26 9.66
N GLN A 44 -2.39 14.51 9.13
CA GLN A 44 -3.62 14.14 9.82
C GLN A 44 -3.72 12.63 10.02
N ASP A 45 -4.12 12.22 11.22
CA ASP A 45 -4.51 10.84 11.47
C ASP A 45 -5.94 10.61 10.94
N LEU A 46 -6.07 9.76 9.91
CA LEU A 46 -7.34 9.37 9.32
C LEU A 46 -7.86 8.04 9.88
N THR A 47 -7.16 7.42 10.80
CA THR A 47 -7.44 6.05 11.26
C THR A 47 -8.83 5.94 11.89
N GLU A 48 -9.23 6.94 12.67
CA GLU A 48 -10.56 6.99 13.31
C GLU A 48 -11.53 7.96 12.64
N ARG A 49 -11.09 8.69 11.63
CA ARG A 49 -11.95 9.64 10.93
C ARG A 49 -12.87 8.95 9.93
N ARG A 50 -14.11 9.37 9.95
CA ARG A 50 -15.13 8.94 8.99
C ARG A 50 -15.36 9.92 7.86
N SER A 51 -14.73 11.09 7.91
CA SER A 51 -14.87 12.15 6.91
C SER A 51 -13.58 12.88 6.63
N ILE A 52 -13.49 13.47 5.44
CA ILE A 52 -12.42 14.38 5.03
C ILE A 52 -13.07 15.72 4.69
N LEU A 53 -12.84 16.75 5.53
CA LEU A 53 -13.25 18.11 5.27
C LEU A 53 -12.02 19.00 5.24
N LEU A 54 -11.78 19.68 4.11
CA LEU A 54 -10.63 20.55 3.89
C LEU A 54 -11.04 21.82 3.20
N GLN A 55 -10.26 22.88 3.39
CA GLN A 55 -10.48 24.18 2.74
C GLN A 55 -9.17 24.79 2.25
N SER A 56 -9.25 25.53 1.15
CA SER A 56 -8.12 26.33 0.65
C SER A 56 -8.62 27.58 -0.09
N PRO A 57 -7.91 28.70 0.03
CA PRO A 57 -8.16 29.89 -0.80
C PRO A 57 -7.74 29.70 -2.26
N ASP A 58 -6.87 28.73 -2.56
CA ASP A 58 -6.30 28.51 -3.89
C ASP A 58 -7.17 27.60 -4.77
N TRP A 59 -8.19 26.96 -4.21
CA TRP A 59 -9.00 26.00 -4.96
C TRP A 59 -10.10 26.67 -5.80
N ASN A 60 -10.32 26.11 -7.01
CA ASN A 60 -11.37 26.56 -7.90
C ASN A 60 -12.73 25.92 -7.53
N PRO A 61 -13.76 26.71 -7.17
CA PRO A 61 -15.09 26.18 -6.83
C PRO A 61 -15.71 25.29 -7.92
N GLY A 62 -15.36 25.53 -9.20
CA GLY A 62 -15.85 24.72 -10.32
C GLY A 62 -15.21 23.34 -10.45
N VAL A 63 -14.07 23.10 -9.77
CA VAL A 63 -13.26 21.87 -9.91
C VAL A 63 -13.27 21.02 -8.62
N ILE A 64 -13.51 21.65 -7.44
CA ILE A 64 -13.48 20.93 -6.15
C ILE A 64 -14.43 19.73 -6.09
N GLY A 65 -15.55 19.74 -6.80
CA GLY A 65 -16.50 18.64 -6.81
C GLY A 65 -15.96 17.37 -7.47
N ILE A 66 -15.14 17.51 -8.52
CA ILE A 66 -14.47 16.38 -9.20
C ILE A 66 -13.32 15.87 -8.32
N ALA A 67 -12.54 16.79 -7.77
CA ALA A 67 -11.46 16.44 -6.84
C ALA A 67 -12.01 15.73 -5.59
N ALA A 68 -13.14 16.20 -5.01
CA ALA A 68 -13.78 15.56 -3.86
C ALA A 68 -14.21 14.11 -4.17
N ALA A 69 -14.73 13.83 -5.38
CA ALA A 69 -15.07 12.48 -5.78
C ALA A 69 -13.84 11.55 -5.78
N ARG A 70 -12.74 11.98 -6.41
CA ARG A 70 -11.50 11.19 -6.43
C ARG A 70 -10.88 10.98 -5.05
N VAL A 71 -10.95 12.00 -4.19
CA VAL A 71 -10.48 11.87 -2.81
C VAL A 71 -11.38 10.90 -2.04
N ALA A 72 -12.71 10.98 -2.19
CA ALA A 72 -13.64 10.06 -1.54
C ALA A 72 -13.39 8.61 -1.96
N GLU A 73 -13.22 8.34 -3.24
CA GLU A 73 -12.87 7.01 -3.77
C GLU A 73 -11.51 6.51 -3.25
N ARG A 74 -10.49 7.37 -3.30
CA ARG A 74 -9.12 6.99 -2.92
C ARG A 74 -8.96 6.69 -1.43
N TYR A 75 -9.61 7.49 -0.58
CA TYR A 75 -9.51 7.38 0.88
C TYR A 75 -10.66 6.59 1.51
N TRP A 76 -11.64 6.22 0.70
CA TRP A 76 -12.88 5.57 1.14
C TRP A 76 -13.53 6.31 2.32
N ARG A 77 -13.67 7.64 2.15
CA ARG A 77 -14.25 8.56 3.14
C ARG A 77 -15.13 9.59 2.45
N PRO A 78 -16.34 9.83 2.95
CA PRO A 78 -17.08 11.03 2.56
C PRO A 78 -16.18 12.25 2.63
N THR A 79 -16.08 12.96 1.50
CA THR A 79 -15.13 14.07 1.35
C THR A 79 -15.87 15.35 0.99
N MET A 80 -15.55 16.44 1.67
CA MET A 80 -16.06 17.77 1.35
C MET A 80 -14.89 18.76 1.25
N LEU A 81 -14.73 19.34 0.06
CA LEU A 81 -13.70 20.32 -0.25
C LEU A 81 -14.33 21.71 -0.39
N PHE A 82 -13.71 22.71 0.22
CA PHE A 82 -14.20 24.07 0.24
C PHE A 82 -13.20 25.05 -0.38
N ALA A 83 -13.68 25.87 -1.28
CA ALA A 83 -12.98 27.06 -1.76
C ALA A 83 -13.31 28.26 -0.86
N LEU A 84 -12.29 28.93 -0.35
CA LEU A 84 -12.44 30.13 0.47
C LEU A 84 -12.36 31.39 -0.40
N ARG A 85 -13.39 32.25 -0.35
CA ARG A 85 -13.42 33.57 -1.00
C ARG A 85 -14.11 34.56 -0.08
N ASP A 86 -13.51 35.70 0.15
CA ASP A 86 -14.09 36.83 0.90
C ASP A 86 -14.73 36.43 2.26
N GLY A 87 -14.06 35.54 3.01
CA GLY A 87 -14.54 35.02 4.28
C GLY A 87 -15.67 34.00 4.20
N MET A 88 -16.10 33.61 3.00
CA MET A 88 -17.10 32.59 2.75
C MET A 88 -16.49 31.34 2.16
N LEU A 89 -16.95 30.20 2.61
CA LEU A 89 -16.63 28.88 2.07
C LEU A 89 -17.75 28.41 1.13
N THR A 90 -17.36 28.02 -0.06
CA THR A 90 -18.25 27.30 -1.00
C THR A 90 -17.67 25.91 -1.21
N GLY A 91 -18.44 24.88 -0.84
CA GLY A 91 -17.97 23.51 -0.80
C GLY A 91 -18.79 22.56 -1.67
N SER A 92 -18.14 21.49 -2.05
CA SER A 92 -18.76 20.34 -2.73
C SER A 92 -18.42 19.07 -1.97
N ALA A 93 -19.44 18.30 -1.63
CA ALA A 93 -19.35 17.03 -0.95
C ALA A 93 -19.52 15.86 -1.92
N ARG A 94 -18.79 14.78 -1.67
CA ARG A 94 -18.99 13.47 -2.30
C ARG A 94 -18.93 12.39 -1.24
N SER A 95 -19.83 11.44 -1.33
CA SER A 95 -19.88 10.31 -0.38
C SER A 95 -19.34 9.03 -1.01
N ILE A 96 -19.25 8.02 -0.18
CA ILE A 96 -18.90 6.63 -0.54
C ILE A 96 -20.18 5.77 -0.56
N PRO A 97 -20.17 4.60 -1.23
CA PRO A 97 -21.31 3.70 -1.26
C PRO A 97 -21.83 3.37 0.15
N GLY A 98 -23.14 3.47 0.32
CA GLY A 98 -23.83 3.14 1.57
C GLY A 98 -23.75 4.20 2.68
N VAL A 99 -23.11 5.34 2.48
CA VAL A 99 -23.04 6.45 3.45
C VAL A 99 -23.78 7.67 2.91
N ASP A 100 -24.72 8.20 3.69
CA ASP A 100 -25.52 9.38 3.32
C ASP A 100 -24.89 10.65 3.91
N ILE A 101 -24.07 11.36 3.10
CA ILE A 101 -23.45 12.61 3.52
C ILE A 101 -24.47 13.73 3.76
N TYR A 102 -25.59 13.71 3.03
CA TYR A 102 -26.62 14.76 3.15
C TYR A 102 -27.25 14.76 4.54
N LYS A 103 -27.50 13.59 5.15
CA LYS A 103 -27.98 13.51 6.53
C LYS A 103 -27.00 14.14 7.53
N ALA A 104 -25.69 13.93 7.33
CA ALA A 104 -24.69 14.57 8.18
C ALA A 104 -24.66 16.10 8.03
N LEU A 105 -24.97 16.63 6.83
CA LEU A 105 -25.12 18.07 6.62
C LEU A 105 -26.41 18.61 7.27
N VAL A 106 -27.53 17.90 7.14
CA VAL A 106 -28.80 18.28 7.81
C VAL A 106 -28.62 18.37 9.34
N ALA A 107 -27.91 17.44 9.94
CA ALA A 107 -27.59 17.49 11.38
C ALA A 107 -26.80 18.74 11.79
N ASN A 108 -26.23 19.47 10.83
CA ASN A 108 -25.44 20.69 11.04
C ASN A 108 -26.02 21.91 10.30
N GLU A 109 -27.32 21.89 9.96
CA GLU A 109 -27.97 22.90 9.10
C GLU A 109 -27.77 24.35 9.57
N GLY A 110 -27.73 24.58 10.89
CA GLY A 110 -27.54 25.89 11.46
C GLY A 110 -26.18 26.55 11.18
N LEU A 111 -25.20 25.82 10.64
CA LEU A 111 -23.89 26.37 10.27
C LEU A 111 -23.85 26.91 8.83
N PHE A 112 -24.83 26.56 8.00
CA PHE A 112 -24.83 26.90 6.58
C PHE A 112 -25.66 28.14 6.28
N THR A 113 -25.16 28.95 5.35
CA THR A 113 -25.97 29.99 4.71
C THR A 113 -26.81 29.39 3.57
N ARG A 114 -26.31 28.33 2.94
CA ARG A 114 -26.98 27.57 1.89
C ARG A 114 -26.42 26.16 1.82
N PHE A 115 -27.26 25.15 1.71
CA PHE A 115 -26.86 23.79 1.38
C PHE A 115 -27.97 23.05 0.63
N GLY A 116 -27.59 21.97 -0.07
CA GLY A 116 -28.52 21.12 -0.78
C GLY A 116 -27.79 19.97 -1.48
N GLY A 117 -28.52 18.92 -1.82
CA GLY A 117 -27.94 17.75 -2.49
C GLY A 117 -28.72 16.47 -2.22
N HIS A 118 -28.01 15.37 -2.34
CA HIS A 118 -28.52 14.01 -2.19
C HIS A 118 -27.51 13.19 -1.35
N ALA A 119 -27.84 11.94 -1.05
CA ALA A 119 -26.99 11.04 -0.26
C ALA A 119 -25.53 10.96 -0.73
N TYR A 120 -25.29 10.99 -2.04
CA TYR A 120 -23.93 10.81 -2.60
C TYR A 120 -23.22 12.10 -3.01
N ALA A 121 -23.96 13.21 -3.16
CA ALA A 121 -23.37 14.49 -3.58
C ALA A 121 -24.16 15.66 -3.00
N ALA A 122 -23.46 16.63 -2.42
CA ALA A 122 -24.06 17.84 -1.90
C ALA A 122 -23.16 19.06 -2.11
N GLY A 123 -23.77 20.24 -2.08
CA GLY A 123 -23.10 21.52 -2.08
C GLY A 123 -23.52 22.34 -0.86
N ALA A 124 -22.60 23.14 -0.33
CA ALA A 124 -22.89 24.00 0.82
C ALA A 124 -22.05 25.27 0.80
N SER A 125 -22.59 26.32 1.43
CA SER A 125 -21.87 27.57 1.69
C SER A 125 -22.02 27.95 3.17
N LEU A 126 -20.94 28.41 3.80
CA LEU A 126 -20.92 28.82 5.18
C LEU A 126 -19.81 29.88 5.44
N PRO A 127 -19.92 30.70 6.50
CA PRO A 127 -18.83 31.54 6.95
C PRO A 127 -17.60 30.73 7.35
N ALA A 128 -16.41 31.22 7.01
CA ALA A 128 -15.16 30.49 7.28
C ALA A 128 -14.94 30.17 8.78
N GLU A 129 -15.43 31.03 9.66
CA GLU A 129 -15.40 30.85 11.12
C GLU A 129 -16.17 29.63 11.61
N CYS A 130 -17.20 29.18 10.85
CA CYS A 130 -18.01 28.01 11.18
C CYS A 130 -17.33 26.68 10.79
N PHE A 131 -16.22 26.70 10.00
CA PHE A 131 -15.59 25.50 9.50
C PHE A 131 -15.13 24.51 10.58
N PRO A 132 -14.46 24.94 11.70
CA PRO A 132 -14.07 24.01 12.74
C PRO A 132 -15.26 23.31 13.42
N ALA A 133 -16.40 24.01 13.55
CA ALA A 133 -17.63 23.44 14.10
C ALA A 133 -18.24 22.41 13.12
N LEU A 134 -18.23 22.72 11.82
CA LEU A 134 -18.70 21.80 10.78
C LEU A 134 -17.88 20.49 10.76
N VAL A 135 -16.54 20.58 10.83
CA VAL A 135 -15.68 19.39 10.86
C VAL A 135 -16.06 18.47 12.02
N LYS A 136 -16.24 19.02 13.21
CA LYS A 136 -16.63 18.25 14.41
C LYS A 136 -18.05 17.68 14.28
N GLY A 137 -18.99 18.50 13.78
CA GLY A 137 -20.40 18.13 13.68
C GLY A 137 -20.65 17.03 12.64
N VAL A 138 -20.01 17.10 11.47
CA VAL A 138 -20.12 16.06 10.44
C VAL A 138 -19.49 14.76 10.93
N GLU A 139 -18.32 14.83 11.57
CA GLU A 139 -17.68 13.65 12.14
C GLU A 139 -18.57 12.97 13.20
N ALA A 140 -19.13 13.74 14.13
CA ALA A 140 -20.03 13.23 15.16
C ALA A 140 -21.33 12.62 14.57
N ALA A 141 -21.91 13.24 13.53
CA ALA A 141 -23.09 12.74 12.86
C ALA A 141 -22.81 11.38 12.15
N LEU A 142 -21.67 11.26 11.49
CA LEU A 142 -21.27 10.00 10.83
C LEU A 142 -20.92 8.92 11.88
N GLN A 143 -20.31 9.28 12.99
CA GLN A 143 -20.04 8.34 14.09
C GLN A 143 -21.31 7.78 14.74
N ALA A 144 -22.34 8.62 14.86
CA ALA A 144 -23.61 8.19 15.44
C ALA A 144 -24.50 7.43 14.47
N GLY A 145 -24.42 7.75 13.17
CA GLY A 145 -25.35 7.25 12.16
C GLY A 145 -24.87 6.06 11.31
N GLU A 146 -23.57 5.86 11.21
CA GLU A 146 -23.00 4.88 10.30
C GLU A 146 -22.04 3.93 11.04
N PRO A 147 -22.17 2.61 10.85
CA PRO A 147 -21.25 1.63 11.44
C PRO A 147 -19.88 1.72 10.75
N TRP A 148 -18.83 1.30 11.48
CA TRP A 148 -17.44 1.45 11.02
C TRP A 148 -17.14 0.66 9.74
N GLU A 149 -17.77 -0.47 9.56
CA GLU A 149 -17.63 -1.38 8.42
C GLU A 149 -17.92 -0.69 7.08
N ARG A 150 -18.76 0.36 7.09
CA ARG A 150 -19.03 1.19 5.89
C ARG A 150 -17.79 1.94 5.38
N PHE A 151 -16.85 2.19 6.27
CA PHE A 151 -15.61 2.93 5.97
C PHE A 151 -14.44 2.00 5.63
N ILE A 152 -14.68 0.71 5.50
CA ILE A 152 -13.73 -0.29 5.00
C ILE A 152 -14.06 -0.53 3.52
N PRO A 153 -13.11 -0.34 2.58
CA PRO A 153 -13.37 -0.58 1.16
C PRO A 153 -13.76 -2.03 0.94
N CYS A 154 -14.88 -2.23 0.26
CA CYS A 154 -15.31 -3.55 -0.18
C CYS A 154 -15.61 -3.50 -1.68
N ALA A 155 -15.20 -4.52 -2.41
CA ALA A 155 -15.57 -4.71 -3.79
C ALA A 155 -16.74 -5.69 -3.87
N GLN A 156 -17.74 -5.36 -4.69
CA GLN A 156 -18.86 -6.24 -4.98
C GLN A 156 -18.56 -7.04 -6.24
N TYR A 157 -19.06 -8.25 -6.30
CA TYR A 157 -18.97 -9.11 -7.48
C TYR A 157 -20.21 -9.99 -7.55
N GLU A 158 -20.56 -10.42 -8.76
CA GLU A 158 -21.78 -11.21 -9.01
C GLU A 158 -21.55 -12.68 -8.60
N GLU A 159 -20.41 -13.25 -9.03
CA GLU A 159 -20.12 -14.65 -8.80
C GLU A 159 -18.62 -14.94 -8.81
N THR A 160 -18.21 -16.04 -8.16
CA THR A 160 -16.85 -16.59 -8.26
C THR A 160 -16.79 -17.58 -9.40
N VAL A 161 -15.92 -17.31 -10.38
CA VAL A 161 -15.76 -18.10 -11.60
C VAL A 161 -14.31 -18.52 -11.79
N ARG A 162 -14.08 -19.61 -12.54
CA ARG A 162 -12.75 -20.03 -12.97
C ARG A 162 -12.36 -19.32 -14.26
N LEU A 163 -11.07 -19.08 -14.48
CA LEU A 163 -10.60 -18.44 -15.74
C LEU A 163 -11.05 -19.21 -16.98
N GLY A 164 -11.14 -20.54 -16.91
CA GLY A 164 -11.58 -21.39 -18.03
C GLY A 164 -13.05 -21.26 -18.40
N GLU A 165 -13.87 -20.65 -17.56
CA GLU A 165 -15.28 -20.39 -17.82
C GLU A 165 -15.49 -19.08 -18.57
N LEU A 166 -14.47 -18.24 -18.65
CA LEU A 166 -14.52 -16.96 -19.35
C LEU A 166 -14.28 -17.13 -20.84
N SER A 167 -14.99 -16.38 -21.63
CA SER A 167 -14.81 -16.34 -23.07
C SER A 167 -15.06 -14.94 -23.63
N LEU A 168 -14.56 -14.68 -24.85
CA LEU A 168 -14.89 -13.43 -25.56
C LEU A 168 -16.38 -13.31 -25.81
N ALA A 169 -17.06 -14.41 -26.13
CA ALA A 169 -18.51 -14.43 -26.31
C ALA A 169 -19.26 -14.02 -25.05
N MET A 170 -18.83 -14.46 -23.87
CA MET A 170 -19.40 -14.00 -22.59
C MET A 170 -19.24 -12.49 -22.41
N ALA A 171 -18.05 -11.94 -22.69
CA ALA A 171 -17.84 -10.49 -22.60
C ALA A 171 -18.74 -9.70 -23.59
N GLU A 172 -18.95 -10.25 -24.78
CA GLU A 172 -19.89 -9.67 -25.78
C GLU A 172 -21.36 -9.76 -25.34
N GLU A 173 -21.76 -10.83 -24.66
CA GLU A 173 -23.10 -10.95 -24.09
C GLU A 173 -23.31 -9.98 -22.91
N LEU A 174 -22.32 -9.82 -22.05
CA LEU A 174 -22.36 -8.86 -20.94
C LEU A 174 -22.51 -7.41 -21.45
N SER A 175 -21.84 -7.07 -22.55
CA SER A 175 -21.96 -5.73 -23.16
C SER A 175 -23.38 -5.39 -23.63
N ARG A 176 -24.24 -6.39 -23.85
CA ARG A 176 -25.67 -6.16 -24.20
C ARG A 176 -26.50 -5.63 -23.04
N LEU A 177 -25.95 -5.69 -21.81
CA LEU A 177 -26.59 -5.07 -20.64
C LEU A 177 -26.32 -3.56 -20.55
N GLU A 178 -25.47 -3.00 -21.42
CA GLU A 178 -25.22 -1.56 -21.50
C GLU A 178 -26.49 -0.75 -21.85
N PRO A 179 -26.60 0.52 -21.42
CA PRO A 179 -25.54 1.31 -20.78
C PRO A 179 -25.43 1.05 -19.28
N PHE A 180 -24.20 0.88 -18.79
CA PHE A 180 -23.93 0.77 -17.37
C PHE A 180 -23.91 2.15 -16.68
N GLY A 181 -24.21 2.18 -15.39
CA GLY A 181 -24.24 3.39 -14.58
C GLY A 181 -24.96 3.20 -13.26
N GLU A 182 -25.47 4.30 -12.69
CA GLU A 182 -26.24 4.25 -11.45
C GLU A 182 -27.50 3.40 -11.62
N GLY A 183 -27.67 2.39 -10.74
CA GLY A 183 -28.79 1.44 -10.83
C GLY A 183 -28.61 0.28 -11.82
N ASN A 184 -27.55 0.30 -12.64
CA ASN A 184 -27.15 -0.79 -13.53
C ASN A 184 -25.61 -0.90 -13.55
N PRO A 185 -24.98 -1.38 -12.48
CA PRO A 185 -23.53 -1.49 -12.40
C PRO A 185 -22.97 -2.50 -13.42
N GLU A 186 -21.75 -2.26 -13.86
CA GLU A 186 -21.06 -3.21 -14.75
C GLU A 186 -20.77 -4.51 -13.96
N PRO A 187 -21.13 -5.70 -14.48
CA PRO A 187 -20.92 -6.95 -13.77
C PRO A 187 -19.45 -7.25 -13.52
N ALA A 188 -19.10 -7.49 -12.27
CA ALA A 188 -17.76 -7.91 -11.86
C ALA A 188 -17.78 -9.36 -11.41
N PHE A 189 -16.67 -10.06 -11.62
CA PHE A 189 -16.50 -11.47 -11.25
C PHE A 189 -15.26 -11.63 -10.39
N ARG A 190 -15.27 -12.66 -9.55
CA ARG A 190 -14.12 -13.02 -8.71
C ARG A 190 -13.48 -14.30 -9.23
N THR A 191 -12.14 -14.35 -9.23
CA THR A 191 -11.36 -15.57 -9.44
C THR A 191 -10.28 -15.63 -8.39
N ASP A 192 -10.22 -16.74 -7.67
CA ASP A 192 -9.27 -16.97 -6.59
C ASP A 192 -8.10 -17.85 -7.05
N GLY A 193 -6.95 -17.64 -6.42
CA GLY A 193 -5.78 -18.50 -6.56
C GLY A 193 -5.11 -18.48 -7.93
N VAL A 194 -5.17 -17.39 -8.67
CA VAL A 194 -4.48 -17.23 -9.95
C VAL A 194 -2.98 -16.99 -9.77
N LEU A 195 -2.16 -17.50 -10.71
CA LEU A 195 -0.78 -17.10 -10.85
C LEU A 195 -0.70 -15.89 -11.77
N LEU A 196 -0.03 -14.82 -11.32
CA LEU A 196 0.27 -13.68 -12.18
C LEU A 196 1.61 -13.87 -12.89
N ARG A 197 1.61 -13.80 -14.20
CA ARG A 197 2.79 -13.88 -15.06
C ARG A 197 3.00 -12.56 -15.79
N ASN A 198 4.25 -12.27 -16.18
CA ASN A 198 4.60 -11.09 -16.96
C ASN A 198 4.06 -9.79 -16.36
N VAL A 199 4.03 -9.70 -15.02
CA VAL A 199 3.59 -8.49 -14.32
C VAL A 199 4.52 -7.35 -14.67
N ARG A 200 3.97 -6.25 -15.16
CA ARG A 200 4.73 -5.05 -15.53
C ARG A 200 3.93 -3.80 -15.27
N ARG A 201 4.65 -2.73 -14.94
CA ARG A 201 4.08 -1.39 -14.88
C ARG A 201 3.87 -0.83 -16.28
N ILE A 202 2.75 -0.19 -16.52
CA ILE A 202 2.40 0.49 -17.77
C ILE A 202 1.92 1.92 -17.50
N GLY A 203 1.84 2.73 -18.56
CA GLY A 203 1.56 4.18 -18.46
C GLY A 203 2.83 4.99 -18.26
N GLU A 204 2.76 6.28 -18.54
CA GLU A 204 3.91 7.21 -18.56
C GLU A 204 4.69 7.21 -17.23
N ASN A 205 3.99 7.11 -16.09
CA ASN A 205 4.59 7.10 -14.76
C ASN A 205 4.55 5.71 -14.08
N GLY A 206 4.26 4.64 -14.83
CA GLY A 206 4.14 3.30 -14.25
C GLY A 206 2.97 3.15 -13.27
N ASN A 207 1.94 3.97 -13.39
CA ASN A 207 0.81 4.01 -12.45
C ASN A 207 -0.17 2.85 -12.57
N HIS A 208 -0.07 2.07 -13.64
CA HIS A 208 -0.98 0.96 -13.93
C HIS A 208 -0.21 -0.34 -14.02
N LEU A 209 -0.92 -1.46 -13.98
CA LEU A 209 -0.33 -2.79 -14.15
C LEU A 209 -0.94 -3.50 -15.35
N LYS A 210 -0.11 -4.31 -16.00
CA LYS A 210 -0.52 -5.31 -16.97
C LYS A 210 0.13 -6.65 -16.60
N ALA A 211 -0.66 -7.73 -16.69
CA ALA A 211 -0.22 -9.08 -16.34
C ALA A 211 -0.97 -10.12 -17.16
N VAL A 212 -0.59 -11.36 -17.00
CA VAL A 212 -1.35 -12.52 -17.48
C VAL A 212 -1.72 -13.33 -16.24
N ALA A 213 -3.01 -13.49 -15.98
CA ALA A 213 -3.53 -14.42 -14.98
C ALA A 213 -3.57 -15.83 -15.55
N VAL A 214 -3.11 -16.82 -14.77
CA VAL A 214 -3.07 -18.22 -15.16
C VAL A 214 -3.72 -19.05 -14.06
N GLN A 215 -4.63 -19.97 -14.44
CA GLN A 215 -5.28 -20.92 -13.54
C GLN A 215 -5.44 -22.28 -14.27
N GLY A 216 -4.65 -23.27 -13.88
CA GLY A 216 -4.53 -24.53 -14.65
C GLY A 216 -4.01 -24.26 -16.06
N ASP A 217 -4.75 -24.73 -17.07
CA ASP A 217 -4.41 -24.53 -18.49
C ASP A 217 -5.03 -23.25 -19.08
N SER A 218 -5.80 -22.51 -18.27
CA SER A 218 -6.49 -21.29 -18.71
C SER A 218 -5.69 -20.06 -18.37
N TYR A 219 -5.76 -19.06 -19.24
CA TYR A 219 -5.11 -17.75 -19.02
C TYR A 219 -5.97 -16.60 -19.55
N GLY A 220 -5.73 -15.40 -18.97
CA GLY A 220 -6.40 -14.16 -19.39
C GLY A 220 -5.48 -12.95 -19.22
N GLU A 221 -5.55 -12.02 -20.16
CA GLU A 221 -4.83 -10.76 -20.05
C GLU A 221 -5.51 -9.87 -18.99
N VAL A 222 -4.73 -9.37 -18.03
CA VAL A 222 -5.21 -8.51 -16.94
C VAL A 222 -4.65 -7.11 -17.11
N VAL A 223 -5.52 -6.10 -16.98
CA VAL A 223 -5.14 -4.69 -16.86
C VAL A 223 -5.72 -4.16 -15.56
N ALA A 224 -4.87 -3.54 -14.73
CA ALA A 224 -5.25 -2.96 -13.43
C ALA A 224 -4.88 -1.47 -13.39
N TRP A 225 -5.88 -0.63 -13.55
CA TRP A 225 -5.70 0.81 -13.58
C TRP A 225 -5.43 1.37 -12.18
N GLY A 226 -4.44 2.26 -12.04
CA GLY A 226 -4.08 2.89 -10.77
C GLY A 226 -3.32 1.98 -9.79
N MET A 227 -3.06 0.71 -10.12
CA MET A 227 -2.45 -0.28 -9.21
C MET A 227 -0.94 -0.44 -9.38
N GLY A 228 -0.25 0.46 -10.08
CA GLY A 228 1.20 0.39 -10.25
C GLY A 228 2.00 0.29 -8.95
N HIS A 229 1.47 0.85 -7.87
CA HIS A 229 2.05 0.79 -6.53
C HIS A 229 2.09 -0.64 -5.94
N ARG A 230 1.19 -1.54 -6.38
CA ARG A 230 1.13 -2.92 -5.88
C ARG A 230 2.12 -3.87 -6.57
N PHE A 231 2.90 -3.40 -7.53
CA PHE A 231 3.80 -4.22 -8.34
C PHE A 231 4.73 -5.11 -7.49
N ASP A 232 5.43 -4.49 -6.53
CA ASP A 232 6.41 -5.21 -5.70
C ASP A 232 5.74 -6.24 -4.79
N THR A 233 4.57 -5.92 -4.24
CA THR A 233 3.77 -6.84 -3.42
C THR A 233 3.30 -8.03 -4.24
N LEU A 234 2.72 -7.78 -5.42
CA LEU A 234 2.17 -8.87 -6.26
C LEU A 234 3.25 -9.82 -6.77
N LEU A 235 4.47 -9.33 -7.03
CA LEU A 235 5.60 -10.20 -7.41
C LEU A 235 6.02 -11.16 -6.29
N GLN A 236 5.70 -10.86 -5.05
CA GLN A 236 6.03 -11.72 -3.90
C GLN A 236 4.95 -12.76 -3.60
N GLN A 237 3.76 -12.58 -4.15
CA GLN A 237 2.65 -13.50 -3.95
C GLN A 237 2.82 -14.77 -4.78
N GLU A 238 2.51 -15.91 -4.17
CA GLU A 238 2.48 -17.19 -4.87
C GLU A 238 1.22 -17.28 -5.74
N ARG A 239 0.10 -16.85 -5.19
CA ARG A 239 -1.19 -16.78 -5.85
C ARG A 239 -1.86 -15.47 -5.50
N CYS A 240 -2.72 -15.01 -6.38
CA CYS A 240 -3.50 -13.81 -6.21
C CYS A 240 -4.99 -14.11 -6.37
N ASP A 241 -5.80 -13.36 -5.64
CA ASP A 241 -7.23 -13.26 -5.87
C ASP A 241 -7.51 -11.97 -6.63
N MET A 242 -8.47 -12.01 -7.53
CA MET A 242 -8.83 -10.85 -8.32
C MET A 242 -10.33 -10.71 -8.46
N ILE A 243 -10.80 -9.44 -8.44
CA ILE A 243 -12.15 -9.05 -8.88
C ILE A 243 -11.95 -8.20 -10.12
N TYR A 244 -12.71 -8.50 -11.15
CA TYR A 244 -12.52 -7.91 -12.46
C TYR A 244 -13.81 -7.93 -13.29
N THR A 245 -13.87 -7.04 -14.27
CA THR A 245 -14.87 -7.04 -15.33
C THR A 245 -14.26 -7.62 -16.61
N PRO A 246 -14.83 -8.68 -17.21
CA PRO A 246 -14.42 -9.18 -18.51
C PRO A 246 -14.84 -8.21 -19.60
N GLN A 247 -13.89 -7.78 -20.44
CA GLN A 247 -14.15 -6.83 -21.52
C GLN A 247 -13.56 -7.33 -22.83
N ARG A 248 -14.19 -6.94 -23.94
CA ARG A 248 -13.62 -7.09 -25.26
C ARG A 248 -12.63 -5.97 -25.52
N ASN A 249 -11.43 -6.32 -25.90
CA ASN A 249 -10.38 -5.37 -26.30
C ASN A 249 -10.04 -5.58 -27.78
N ASP A 250 -10.31 -4.58 -28.61
CA ASP A 250 -10.01 -4.59 -30.04
C ASP A 250 -8.65 -3.90 -30.26
N TRP A 251 -7.65 -4.70 -30.66
CA TRP A 251 -6.30 -4.21 -30.94
C TRP A 251 -5.74 -4.82 -32.21
N ASN A 252 -5.21 -3.99 -33.11
CA ASN A 252 -4.64 -4.43 -34.40
C ASN A 252 -5.56 -5.35 -35.21
N GLY A 253 -6.88 -5.13 -35.19
CA GLY A 253 -7.85 -5.92 -35.92
C GLY A 253 -8.17 -7.30 -35.30
N GLN A 254 -7.69 -7.56 -34.10
CA GLN A 254 -8.02 -8.75 -33.32
C GLN A 254 -8.83 -8.35 -32.08
N SER A 255 -9.86 -9.14 -31.79
CA SER A 255 -10.65 -8.99 -30.56
C SER A 255 -10.17 -10.01 -29.53
N LEU A 256 -9.75 -9.56 -28.37
CA LEU A 256 -9.25 -10.38 -27.28
C LEU A 256 -10.06 -10.15 -26.01
N LEU A 257 -10.20 -11.21 -25.22
CA LEU A 257 -10.72 -11.08 -23.86
C LEU A 257 -9.68 -10.40 -22.97
N GLN A 258 -10.06 -9.30 -22.33
CA GLN A 258 -9.26 -8.59 -21.35
C GLN A 258 -10.02 -8.51 -20.03
N LEU A 259 -9.32 -8.75 -18.93
CA LEU A 259 -9.83 -8.69 -17.57
C LEU A 259 -9.43 -7.35 -16.96
N ARG A 260 -10.36 -6.43 -16.84
CA ARG A 260 -10.13 -5.14 -16.17
C ARG A 260 -10.25 -5.34 -14.67
N ALA A 261 -9.11 -5.49 -14.00
CA ALA A 261 -9.08 -5.73 -12.58
C ALA A 261 -9.45 -4.48 -11.77
N GLU A 262 -10.33 -4.67 -10.82
CA GLU A 262 -10.73 -3.70 -9.79
C GLU A 262 -10.03 -4.00 -8.46
N VAL A 263 -9.77 -5.29 -8.19
CA VAL A 263 -9.00 -5.75 -7.04
C VAL A 263 -7.97 -6.77 -7.51
N LEU A 264 -6.74 -6.59 -7.07
CA LEU A 264 -5.66 -7.58 -7.15
C LEU A 264 -4.98 -7.63 -5.79
N ARG A 265 -4.96 -8.80 -5.15
CA ARG A 265 -4.34 -8.99 -3.85
C ARG A 265 -3.71 -10.38 -3.74
N GLY A 266 -2.89 -10.60 -2.71
CA GLY A 266 -2.43 -11.93 -2.35
C GLY A 266 -3.62 -12.83 -2.03
N GLY A 267 -3.59 -14.06 -2.54
CA GLY A 267 -4.57 -15.08 -2.24
C GLY A 267 -4.30 -15.76 -0.91
N GLU A 268 -5.21 -16.65 -0.51
CA GLU A 268 -5.05 -17.48 0.67
C GLU A 268 -3.80 -18.36 0.56
N ILE A 269 -2.99 -18.38 1.61
CA ILE A 269 -1.83 -19.27 1.73
C ILE A 269 -2.30 -20.58 2.37
N GLN A 270 -2.58 -21.57 1.54
CA GLN A 270 -3.15 -22.85 1.99
C GLN A 270 -2.15 -23.73 2.74
N ASP A 271 -0.85 -23.66 2.37
CA ASP A 271 0.25 -24.34 3.07
C ASP A 271 1.25 -23.32 3.64
N PRO A 272 0.99 -22.75 4.81
CA PRO A 272 1.90 -21.80 5.44
C PRO A 272 3.30 -22.36 5.69
N ALA A 273 3.44 -23.63 6.00
CA ALA A 273 4.72 -24.27 6.28
C ALA A 273 5.60 -24.34 5.02
N GLY A 274 5.05 -24.88 3.93
CA GLY A 274 5.76 -24.97 2.63
C GLY A 274 6.05 -23.58 2.05
N TYR A 275 5.10 -22.64 2.15
CA TYR A 275 5.28 -21.27 1.72
C TYR A 275 6.46 -20.57 2.41
N LEU A 276 6.56 -20.73 3.73
CA LEU A 276 7.62 -20.11 4.54
C LEU A 276 8.94 -20.85 4.42
N ALA A 277 8.94 -22.18 4.22
CA ALA A 277 10.17 -22.95 3.99
C ALA A 277 10.93 -22.47 2.75
N GLN A 278 10.21 -22.15 1.67
CA GLN A 278 10.80 -21.59 0.44
C GLN A 278 11.35 -20.16 0.64
N ARG A 279 11.00 -19.50 1.72
CA ARG A 279 11.32 -18.10 2.03
C ARG A 279 12.09 -17.93 3.35
N ALA A 280 12.63 -19.02 3.88
CA ALA A 280 13.33 -19.02 5.17
C ALA A 280 14.49 -18.01 5.21
N GLU A 281 15.22 -17.87 4.10
CA GLU A 281 16.32 -16.90 4.00
C GLU A 281 15.88 -15.45 4.23
N LYS A 282 14.63 -15.11 3.92
CA LYS A 282 14.12 -13.76 4.15
C LYS A 282 14.10 -13.38 5.63
N PHE A 283 13.85 -14.34 6.51
CA PHE A 283 13.87 -14.08 7.97
C PHE A 283 15.28 -13.84 8.49
N VAL A 284 16.24 -14.58 7.97
CA VAL A 284 17.66 -14.39 8.32
C VAL A 284 18.16 -13.06 7.77
N ASP A 285 17.81 -12.72 6.53
CA ASP A 285 18.17 -11.44 5.91
C ASP A 285 17.58 -10.24 6.69
N ALA A 286 16.29 -10.25 7.00
CA ALA A 286 15.67 -9.19 7.78
C ALA A 286 16.26 -9.09 9.20
N PHE A 287 16.51 -10.22 9.85
CA PHE A 287 17.13 -10.26 11.17
C PHE A 287 18.52 -9.66 11.14
N SER A 288 19.33 -9.96 10.12
CA SER A 288 20.66 -9.39 9.95
C SER A 288 20.64 -7.86 9.83
N GLN A 289 19.66 -7.31 9.12
CA GLN A 289 19.48 -5.86 8.96
C GLN A 289 18.94 -5.17 10.22
N ASN A 290 18.30 -5.92 11.12
CA ASN A 290 17.76 -5.40 12.37
C ASN A 290 18.67 -5.67 13.58
N ILE A 291 19.86 -6.23 13.39
CA ILE A 291 20.68 -6.78 14.48
C ILE A 291 21.04 -5.76 15.56
N LEU A 292 21.25 -4.51 15.16
CA LEU A 292 21.55 -3.42 16.10
C LEU A 292 20.37 -3.09 17.04
N TYR A 293 19.17 -3.47 16.65
CA TYR A 293 17.96 -3.30 17.47
C TYR A 293 17.63 -4.52 18.32
N ASN A 294 18.37 -5.63 18.17
CA ASN A 294 18.14 -6.87 18.93
C ASN A 294 18.78 -6.79 20.33
N LYS A 295 18.34 -5.85 21.15
CA LYS A 295 18.86 -5.57 22.50
C LYS A 295 17.74 -5.62 23.54
N GLY A 296 17.99 -6.33 24.64
CA GLY A 296 17.09 -6.40 25.80
C GLY A 296 15.86 -7.29 25.59
N CYS A 297 15.20 -7.63 26.68
CA CYS A 297 13.99 -8.45 26.68
C CYS A 297 12.73 -7.58 26.80
N VAL A 298 11.64 -8.00 26.17
CA VAL A 298 10.29 -7.51 26.46
C VAL A 298 9.74 -8.29 27.65
N GLN A 299 9.36 -7.61 28.72
CA GLN A 299 8.95 -8.24 29.96
C GLN A 299 7.49 -8.69 29.98
N ASP A 300 6.63 -7.96 29.26
CA ASP A 300 5.18 -8.20 29.27
C ASP A 300 4.71 -8.64 27.88
N ALA A 301 4.45 -9.94 27.72
CA ALA A 301 3.81 -10.46 26.53
C ALA A 301 2.29 -10.31 26.63
N THR A 302 1.65 -9.79 25.60
CA THR A 302 0.20 -9.68 25.48
C THR A 302 -0.37 -11.04 25.14
N GLU A 303 -1.30 -11.55 25.97
CA GLU A 303 -2.06 -12.78 25.68
C GLU A 303 -3.25 -12.50 24.78
N GLY A 304 -3.76 -13.54 24.09
CA GLY A 304 -4.97 -13.45 23.29
C GLY A 304 -4.85 -12.65 21.99
N LEU A 305 -3.63 -12.43 21.46
CA LEU A 305 -3.39 -11.64 20.25
C LEU A 305 -4.17 -12.10 19.04
N ASP A 306 -4.45 -13.40 18.89
CA ASP A 306 -5.22 -13.92 17.76
C ASP A 306 -6.65 -13.38 17.73
N ALA A 307 -7.32 -13.34 18.88
CA ALA A 307 -8.66 -12.81 19.02
C ALA A 307 -8.65 -11.27 18.88
N TYR A 308 -7.65 -10.63 19.46
CA TYR A 308 -7.45 -9.19 19.34
C TYR A 308 -7.26 -8.75 17.89
N LEU A 309 -6.37 -9.41 17.14
CA LEU A 309 -6.12 -9.10 15.74
C LEU A 309 -7.36 -9.32 14.86
N GLU A 310 -8.11 -10.42 15.09
CA GLU A 310 -9.36 -10.67 14.38
C GLU A 310 -10.36 -9.54 14.60
N ASP A 311 -10.59 -9.14 15.86
CA ASP A 311 -11.49 -8.04 16.20
C ASP A 311 -11.04 -6.73 15.55
N GLN A 312 -9.75 -6.40 15.65
CA GLN A 312 -9.22 -5.14 15.11
C GLN A 312 -9.30 -5.10 13.59
N TRP A 313 -9.03 -6.18 12.88
CA TRP A 313 -9.09 -6.20 11.42
C TRP A 313 -10.51 -6.17 10.87
N LYS A 314 -11.48 -6.74 11.61
CA LYS A 314 -12.90 -6.73 11.20
C LYS A 314 -13.62 -5.43 11.57
N HIS A 315 -13.25 -4.80 12.68
CA HIS A 315 -14.04 -3.70 13.26
C HIS A 315 -13.26 -2.39 13.44
N ALA A 316 -11.98 -2.32 13.04
CA ALA A 316 -11.17 -1.10 13.14
C ALA A 316 -10.14 -1.01 12.02
N ASN A 317 -9.58 0.19 11.81
CA ASN A 317 -8.48 0.40 10.88
C ASN A 317 -7.15 0.60 11.62
N GLY A 318 -6.07 0.58 10.85
CA GLY A 318 -4.75 0.96 11.32
C GLY A 318 -4.10 -0.06 12.23
N THR A 319 -4.28 -1.36 11.98
CA THR A 319 -3.60 -2.43 12.72
C THR A 319 -2.63 -3.18 11.84
N LEU A 320 -1.35 -3.12 12.21
CA LEU A 320 -0.23 -3.79 11.56
C LEU A 320 0.31 -4.91 12.46
N ALA A 321 0.37 -6.14 11.95
CA ALA A 321 1.05 -7.24 12.62
C ALA A 321 2.43 -7.49 12.01
N LEU A 322 3.43 -7.66 12.84
CA LEU A 322 4.82 -7.93 12.48
C LEU A 322 5.22 -9.32 12.98
N CYS A 323 5.73 -10.18 12.09
CA CYS A 323 6.30 -11.48 12.44
C CYS A 323 7.79 -11.49 12.15
N VAL A 324 8.60 -11.58 13.20
CA VAL A 324 10.07 -11.56 13.14
C VAL A 324 10.62 -12.96 12.89
N THR A 325 9.91 -14.01 13.32
CA THR A 325 10.36 -15.40 13.21
C THR A 325 9.51 -16.19 12.21
N GLN A 326 10.11 -17.20 11.59
CA GLN A 326 9.38 -18.11 10.69
C GLN A 326 8.27 -18.87 11.45
N GLN A 327 8.52 -19.25 12.69
CA GLN A 327 7.56 -19.96 13.54
C GLN A 327 6.34 -19.08 13.85
N GLY A 328 6.54 -17.79 14.20
CA GLY A 328 5.46 -16.84 14.43
C GLY A 328 4.66 -16.57 13.18
N ALA A 329 5.35 -16.38 12.04
CA ALA A 329 4.71 -16.23 10.74
C ALA A 329 3.83 -17.44 10.39
N GLN A 330 4.30 -18.66 10.61
CA GLN A 330 3.51 -19.88 10.38
C GLN A 330 2.25 -19.92 11.26
N ARG A 331 2.37 -19.57 12.54
CA ARG A 331 1.22 -19.50 13.46
C ARG A 331 0.20 -18.47 12.99
N LEU A 332 0.67 -17.24 12.64
CA LEU A 332 -0.20 -16.16 12.18
C LEU A 332 -0.91 -16.51 10.87
N LEU A 333 -0.19 -17.01 9.87
CA LEU A 333 -0.79 -17.41 8.59
C LEU A 333 -1.80 -18.55 8.76
N THR A 334 -1.52 -19.51 9.64
CA THR A 334 -2.47 -20.58 9.97
C THR A 334 -3.73 -20.03 10.64
N MET A 335 -3.57 -19.03 11.50
CA MET A 335 -4.70 -18.34 12.15
C MET A 335 -5.54 -17.58 11.14
N LEU A 336 -4.89 -16.86 10.19
CA LEU A 336 -5.58 -16.13 9.11
C LEU A 336 -6.47 -17.09 8.29
N GLY A 337 -5.94 -18.24 7.87
CA GLY A 337 -6.72 -19.23 7.12
C GLY A 337 -7.89 -19.81 7.93
N LYS A 338 -7.65 -20.23 9.18
CA LYS A 338 -8.69 -20.81 10.04
C LYS A 338 -9.85 -19.87 10.35
N ARG A 339 -9.61 -18.55 10.34
CA ARG A 339 -10.59 -17.50 10.68
C ARG A 339 -11.11 -16.73 9.49
N ASP A 340 -10.74 -17.14 8.28
CA ASP A 340 -11.08 -16.46 7.00
C ASP A 340 -10.71 -14.97 7.01
N LEU A 341 -9.45 -14.68 7.40
CA LEU A 341 -8.96 -13.30 7.53
C LEU A 341 -8.09 -12.83 6.37
N PHE A 342 -7.73 -13.69 5.41
CA PHE A 342 -6.94 -13.26 4.24
C PHE A 342 -7.65 -12.19 3.41
N GLY A 343 -8.98 -12.11 3.52
CA GLY A 343 -9.78 -11.04 2.91
C GLY A 343 -9.63 -9.67 3.56
N TRP A 344 -9.11 -9.59 4.78
CA TRP A 344 -9.07 -8.39 5.60
C TRP A 344 -7.68 -7.77 5.71
N VAL A 345 -6.64 -8.49 5.31
CA VAL A 345 -5.26 -8.07 5.47
C VAL A 345 -4.46 -8.26 4.19
N ASP A 346 -3.50 -7.36 3.94
CA ASP A 346 -2.43 -7.60 3.00
C ASP A 346 -1.26 -8.26 3.73
N VAL A 347 -0.64 -9.29 3.10
CA VAL A 347 0.53 -9.99 3.64
C VAL A 347 1.74 -9.69 2.79
N ASP A 348 2.71 -9.00 3.35
CA ASP A 348 3.94 -8.57 2.69
C ASP A 348 5.20 -9.11 3.39
N PHE A 349 6.35 -9.03 2.70
CA PHE A 349 7.67 -9.27 3.29
C PHE A 349 8.47 -7.98 3.36
N TYR A 350 9.27 -7.84 4.42
CA TYR A 350 10.24 -6.78 4.67
C TYR A 350 9.65 -5.41 4.95
N LYS A 351 8.72 -4.95 4.15
CA LYS A 351 8.11 -3.63 4.23
C LYS A 351 6.61 -3.73 3.99
N ASN A 352 5.88 -2.79 4.53
CA ASN A 352 4.48 -2.58 4.19
C ASN A 352 4.35 -1.49 3.12
N GLN A 353 3.25 -1.53 2.40
CA GLN A 353 2.86 -0.48 1.45
C GLN A 353 1.47 0.03 1.83
N PRO A 354 1.37 0.85 2.88
CA PRO A 354 0.07 1.36 3.30
C PRO A 354 -0.53 2.18 2.17
N GLY A 355 -1.78 1.88 1.83
CA GLY A 355 -2.59 2.71 0.98
C GLY A 355 -2.82 4.10 1.62
N PRO A 356 -3.65 4.95 1.04
CA PRO A 356 -4.01 6.24 1.60
C PRO A 356 -4.57 6.16 3.01
N CYS A 357 -5.30 5.07 3.32
CA CYS A 357 -5.69 4.68 4.67
C CYS A 357 -5.00 3.36 5.04
N ALA A 358 -4.53 3.26 6.28
CA ALA A 358 -3.95 2.02 6.80
C ALA A 358 -5.10 1.09 7.23
N TYR A 359 -5.34 0.06 6.43
CA TYR A 359 -6.21 -1.06 6.80
C TYR A 359 -5.43 -2.14 7.53
N GLY A 360 -5.95 -3.35 7.61
CA GLY A 360 -5.24 -4.49 8.18
C GLY A 360 -4.03 -4.87 7.33
N SER A 361 -2.87 -5.06 7.95
CA SER A 361 -1.65 -5.48 7.27
C SER A 361 -0.82 -6.43 8.13
N VAL A 362 -0.11 -7.32 7.45
CA VAL A 362 0.86 -8.24 8.04
C VAL A 362 2.19 -8.07 7.33
N VAL A 363 3.27 -7.89 8.07
CA VAL A 363 4.61 -7.92 7.50
C VAL A 363 5.40 -9.07 8.12
N LEU A 364 5.79 -10.00 7.26
CA LEU A 364 6.66 -11.11 7.58
C LEU A 364 8.12 -10.71 7.38
N ALA A 365 8.99 -11.12 8.28
CA ALA A 365 10.40 -10.76 8.24
C ALA A 365 10.62 -9.24 8.09
N PRO A 366 10.08 -8.37 8.97
CA PRO A 366 10.12 -6.92 8.80
C PRO A 366 11.56 -6.40 8.85
N ILE A 367 11.88 -5.46 7.95
CA ILE A 367 13.09 -4.62 8.04
C ILE A 367 12.66 -3.26 8.60
N LEU A 368 13.01 -2.98 9.84
CA LEU A 368 12.49 -1.81 10.58
C LEU A 368 12.74 -0.48 9.87
N ALA A 369 13.87 -0.34 9.16
CA ALA A 369 14.19 0.87 8.42
C ALA A 369 13.31 1.08 7.17
N GLN A 370 12.61 0.05 6.70
CA GLN A 370 11.76 0.08 5.50
C GLN A 370 10.27 0.15 5.81
N LEU A 371 9.89 0.10 7.11
CA LEU A 371 8.50 0.16 7.52
C LEU A 371 7.97 1.61 7.48
N ASP A 372 6.79 1.79 6.90
CA ASP A 372 5.98 3.00 7.08
C ASP A 372 4.82 2.72 8.03
N ILE A 373 5.03 3.01 9.32
CA ILE A 373 4.06 2.73 10.38
C ILE A 373 3.28 3.94 10.86
N ARG A 374 3.57 5.13 10.35
CA ARG A 374 2.96 6.41 10.80
C ARG A 374 1.45 6.48 10.66
N ARG A 375 0.88 5.65 9.79
CA ARG A 375 -0.57 5.55 9.55
C ARG A 375 -1.23 4.42 10.32
N TYR A 376 -0.46 3.65 11.09
CA TYR A 376 -1.00 2.57 11.91
C TYR A 376 -1.11 3.04 13.35
N ARG A 377 -2.31 2.95 13.89
CA ARG A 377 -2.56 3.26 15.30
C ARG A 377 -2.04 2.15 16.22
N ARG A 378 -2.04 0.91 15.72
CA ARG A 378 -1.65 -0.28 16.46
C ARG A 378 -0.60 -1.06 15.68
N VAL A 379 0.49 -1.35 16.34
CA VAL A 379 1.55 -2.22 15.81
C VAL A 379 1.70 -3.40 16.75
N VAL A 380 1.38 -4.58 16.26
CA VAL A 380 1.45 -5.82 17.01
C VAL A 380 2.71 -6.57 16.59
N CYS A 381 3.74 -6.58 17.43
CA CYS A 381 4.86 -7.49 17.29
C CYS A 381 4.37 -8.87 17.71
N TYR A 382 3.90 -9.67 16.76
CA TYR A 382 3.24 -10.95 17.04
C TYR A 382 4.15 -11.96 17.72
N ASP A 383 5.47 -11.87 17.45
CA ASP A 383 6.50 -12.74 17.98
C ASP A 383 7.86 -12.05 18.05
N GLY A 384 8.80 -12.61 18.81
CA GLY A 384 10.22 -12.33 18.75
C GLY A 384 10.65 -10.87 19.01
N ALA A 385 9.76 -10.01 19.51
CA ALA A 385 10.11 -8.62 19.77
C ALA A 385 11.14 -8.50 20.89
N CYS A 386 12.06 -7.58 20.72
CA CYS A 386 13.01 -7.17 21.76
C CYS A 386 12.86 -5.69 22.08
N ARG A 387 13.42 -5.25 23.22
CA ARG A 387 13.26 -3.88 23.68
C ARG A 387 13.77 -2.84 22.67
N GLY A 388 14.92 -3.05 22.05
CA GLY A 388 15.47 -2.14 21.05
C GLY A 388 14.60 -2.03 19.79
N MET A 389 13.93 -3.11 19.37
CA MET A 389 12.95 -3.09 18.31
C MET A 389 11.73 -2.21 18.67
N VAL A 390 11.20 -2.39 19.88
CA VAL A 390 10.05 -1.57 20.37
C VAL A 390 10.43 -0.10 20.47
N GLU A 391 11.63 0.21 20.96
CA GLU A 391 12.15 1.58 21.01
C GLU A 391 12.24 2.20 19.60
N LYS A 392 12.73 1.43 18.62
CA LYS A 392 12.78 1.88 17.22
C LYS A 392 11.39 2.12 16.63
N LEU A 393 10.44 1.23 16.87
CA LEU A 393 9.06 1.39 16.41
C LEU A 393 8.40 2.63 17.04
N ARG A 394 8.60 2.88 18.33
CA ARG A 394 8.13 4.10 19.00
C ARG A 394 8.75 5.37 18.42
N ALA A 395 10.03 5.32 18.06
CA ALA A 395 10.69 6.45 17.40
C ALA A 395 10.15 6.72 16.00
N LEU A 396 9.70 5.67 15.27
CA LEU A 396 9.09 5.80 13.94
C LEU A 396 7.65 6.33 14.00
N SER A 397 6.89 5.96 15.03
CA SER A 397 5.51 6.43 15.26
C SER A 397 5.23 6.52 16.77
N PRO A 398 5.45 7.72 17.36
CA PRO A 398 5.26 7.94 18.80
C PRO A 398 3.82 7.73 19.28
N ASP A 399 2.85 7.96 18.40
CA ASP A 399 1.42 7.90 18.71
C ASP A 399 0.83 6.48 18.54
N SER A 400 1.60 5.54 18.02
CA SER A 400 1.13 4.16 17.84
C SER A 400 1.21 3.36 19.14
N GLU A 401 0.13 2.64 19.45
CA GLU A 401 0.13 1.61 20.47
C GLU A 401 0.95 0.40 19.98
N ILE A 402 1.93 -0.05 20.76
CA ILE A 402 2.77 -1.19 20.42
C ILE A 402 2.48 -2.32 21.40
N LEU A 403 1.96 -3.42 20.88
CA LEU A 403 1.70 -4.67 21.61
C LEU A 403 2.74 -5.71 21.22
N CYS A 404 3.18 -6.52 22.16
CA CYS A 404 4.19 -7.54 21.96
C CYS A 404 3.66 -8.91 22.37
N GLY A 405 3.74 -9.88 21.47
CA GLY A 405 3.47 -11.27 21.74
C GLY A 405 4.63 -12.00 22.42
N PRO A 406 4.48 -13.30 22.65
CA PRO A 406 5.51 -14.11 23.30
C PRO A 406 6.80 -14.16 22.48
N ALA A 407 7.93 -14.09 23.16
CA ALA A 407 9.22 -14.24 22.51
C ALA A 407 9.36 -15.67 21.95
N LEU A 408 9.69 -15.74 20.65
CA LEU A 408 10.04 -17.00 19.97
C LEU A 408 11.54 -16.98 19.61
N PRO A 409 12.17 -18.14 19.40
CA PRO A 409 13.56 -18.19 19.01
C PRO A 409 13.81 -17.39 17.73
N LEU A 410 14.73 -16.44 17.80
CA LEU A 410 15.16 -15.63 16.67
C LEU A 410 15.92 -16.48 15.64
N PRO A 411 15.96 -16.06 14.36
CA PRO A 411 16.76 -16.75 13.35
C PRO A 411 18.23 -16.87 13.76
N ALA A 412 18.82 -18.03 13.54
CA ALA A 412 20.24 -18.21 13.74
C ALA A 412 21.04 -17.40 12.70
N LEU A 413 21.99 -16.61 13.16
CA LEU A 413 22.88 -15.83 12.32
C LEU A 413 24.33 -16.28 12.59
N SER A 414 24.98 -16.79 11.56
CA SER A 414 26.41 -17.14 11.63
C SER A 414 27.20 -16.21 10.71
N PHE A 415 28.18 -15.51 11.27
CA PHE A 415 29.09 -14.68 10.50
C PHE A 415 30.44 -14.61 11.24
N THR A 416 31.47 -15.19 10.64
CA THR A 416 32.75 -15.38 11.28
C THR A 416 33.79 -14.39 10.75
N ARG A 417 34.95 -14.33 11.45
CA ARG A 417 36.12 -13.59 10.96
C ARG A 417 36.64 -14.12 9.61
N GLU A 418 36.52 -15.43 9.38
CA GLU A 418 36.88 -16.05 8.11
C GLU A 418 35.97 -15.63 6.97
N ASP A 419 34.69 -15.53 7.24
CA ASP A 419 33.70 -15.01 6.26
C ASP A 419 34.04 -13.57 5.86
N MET A 420 34.31 -12.71 6.86
CA MET A 420 34.73 -11.33 6.64
C MET A 420 35.97 -11.25 5.76
N ALA A 421 37.00 -12.06 6.09
CA ALA A 421 38.26 -12.11 5.35
C ALA A 421 38.06 -12.61 3.91
N ALA A 422 37.15 -13.55 3.68
CA ALA A 422 36.83 -14.05 2.35
C ALA A 422 36.18 -12.95 1.49
N PHE A 423 35.16 -12.27 1.99
CA PHE A 423 34.49 -11.16 1.29
C PHE A 423 35.46 -10.01 1.01
N TYR A 424 36.28 -9.63 1.97
CA TYR A 424 37.23 -8.55 1.79
C TYR A 424 38.31 -8.86 0.73
N ARG A 425 38.80 -10.12 0.67
CA ARG A 425 39.74 -10.56 -0.38
C ARG A 425 39.11 -10.45 -1.79
N ILE A 426 37.85 -10.90 -1.96
CA ILE A 426 37.11 -10.80 -3.22
C ILE A 426 36.96 -9.33 -3.61
N PHE A 427 36.54 -8.47 -2.68
CA PHE A 427 36.37 -7.05 -2.94
C PHE A 427 37.68 -6.38 -3.39
N ARG A 428 38.78 -6.63 -2.71
CA ARG A 428 40.09 -6.08 -3.05
C ARG A 428 40.64 -6.57 -4.39
N SER A 429 40.31 -7.78 -4.79
CA SER A 429 40.77 -8.35 -6.06
C SER A 429 39.86 -7.99 -7.25
N SER A 430 38.69 -7.39 -6.99
CA SER A 430 37.76 -7.00 -8.03
C SER A 430 38.25 -5.76 -8.77
N ALA A 431 38.36 -5.85 -10.11
CA ALA A 431 38.61 -4.69 -10.98
C ALA A 431 37.33 -3.89 -11.32
N ARG A 432 36.17 -4.35 -10.85
CA ARG A 432 34.86 -3.77 -11.11
C ARG A 432 34.58 -2.62 -10.14
N ARG A 433 33.95 -1.56 -10.62
CA ARG A 433 33.36 -0.51 -9.78
C ARG A 433 31.94 -0.86 -9.38
N PHE A 434 31.56 -0.58 -8.15
CA PHE A 434 30.23 -0.82 -7.62
C PHE A 434 29.60 0.52 -7.25
N TYR A 435 28.41 0.77 -7.79
CA TYR A 435 27.71 2.05 -7.64
C TYR A 435 26.65 2.04 -6.54
N SER A 436 26.41 0.87 -5.95
CA SER A 436 25.56 0.75 -4.76
C SER A 436 26.07 -0.36 -3.84
N ARG A 437 25.58 -0.31 -2.58
CA ARG A 437 25.82 -1.33 -1.55
C ARG A 437 25.26 -2.69 -2.00
N GLU A 438 24.09 -2.66 -2.60
CA GLU A 438 23.38 -3.85 -3.09
C GLU A 438 24.17 -4.52 -4.21
N GLU A 439 24.67 -3.74 -5.17
CA GLU A 439 25.47 -4.27 -6.28
C GLU A 439 26.76 -4.94 -5.79
N LEU A 440 27.44 -4.33 -4.82
CA LEU A 440 28.62 -4.94 -4.20
C LEU A 440 28.25 -6.21 -3.44
N ALA A 441 27.20 -6.20 -2.64
CA ALA A 441 26.76 -7.36 -1.88
C ALA A 441 26.37 -8.53 -2.81
N ASP A 442 25.65 -8.27 -3.90
CA ASP A 442 25.28 -9.28 -4.89
C ASP A 442 26.53 -9.90 -5.55
N HIS A 443 27.50 -9.08 -5.94
CA HIS A 443 28.77 -9.56 -6.47
C HIS A 443 29.54 -10.42 -5.46
N LEU A 444 29.66 -9.97 -4.22
CA LEU A 444 30.38 -10.70 -3.18
C LEU A 444 29.71 -12.03 -2.83
N SER A 445 28.38 -12.04 -2.73
CA SER A 445 27.58 -13.24 -2.50
C SER A 445 27.81 -14.27 -3.59
N MET A 446 27.72 -13.86 -4.85
CA MET A 446 27.93 -14.72 -6.01
C MET A 446 29.37 -15.30 -6.05
N MET A 447 30.35 -14.45 -5.87
CA MET A 447 31.78 -14.87 -5.95
C MET A 447 32.21 -15.72 -4.76
N ALA A 448 31.72 -15.47 -3.58
CA ALA A 448 32.00 -16.26 -2.38
C ALA A 448 31.15 -17.52 -2.27
N GLN A 449 30.09 -17.65 -3.08
CA GLN A 449 29.06 -18.70 -2.97
C GLN A 449 28.47 -18.78 -1.55
N LYS A 450 28.23 -17.62 -0.95
CA LYS A 450 27.66 -17.48 0.40
C LYS A 450 26.34 -16.71 0.34
N PRO A 451 25.45 -16.91 1.33
CA PRO A 451 24.18 -16.22 1.40
C PRO A 451 24.31 -14.69 1.28
N ARG A 452 23.37 -14.06 0.59
CA ARG A 452 23.38 -12.62 0.32
C ARG A 452 23.46 -11.77 1.59
N TYR A 453 22.74 -12.16 2.65
CA TYR A 453 22.75 -11.44 3.92
C TYR A 453 24.17 -11.33 4.52
N MET A 454 24.99 -12.37 4.37
CA MET A 454 26.38 -12.34 4.84
C MET A 454 27.23 -11.33 4.06
N ALA A 455 27.02 -11.23 2.75
CA ALA A 455 27.69 -10.23 1.92
C ALA A 455 27.23 -8.80 2.28
N CYS A 456 25.95 -8.59 2.57
CA CYS A 456 25.43 -7.31 3.06
C CYS A 456 26.11 -6.91 4.38
N LEU A 457 26.16 -7.82 5.35
CA LEU A 457 26.87 -7.58 6.62
C LEU A 457 28.35 -7.26 6.40
N ALA A 458 29.04 -7.98 5.51
CA ALA A 458 30.42 -7.71 5.19
C ALA A 458 30.64 -6.32 4.61
N VAL A 459 29.77 -5.89 3.68
CA VAL A 459 29.85 -4.54 3.10
C VAL A 459 29.65 -3.48 4.18
N ASP A 460 28.68 -3.64 5.07
CA ASP A 460 28.42 -2.67 6.14
C ASP A 460 29.58 -2.58 7.11
N ILE A 461 30.13 -3.72 7.55
CA ILE A 461 31.29 -3.75 8.42
C ILE A 461 32.51 -3.12 7.72
N MET A 462 32.70 -3.36 6.41
CA MET A 462 33.78 -2.72 5.65
C MET A 462 33.64 -1.19 5.60
N LEU A 463 32.42 -0.69 5.41
CA LEU A 463 32.14 0.75 5.40
C LEU A 463 32.34 1.35 6.80
N GLU A 464 31.84 0.71 7.84
CA GLU A 464 31.96 1.15 9.24
C GLU A 464 33.42 1.22 9.70
N LEU A 465 34.22 0.22 9.36
CA LEU A 465 35.63 0.16 9.74
C LEU A 465 36.57 0.96 8.80
N GLY A 466 36.05 1.56 7.74
CA GLY A 466 36.84 2.30 6.76
C GLY A 466 37.70 1.41 5.88
N PHE A 467 37.31 0.16 5.63
CA PHE A 467 37.95 -0.72 4.63
C PHE A 467 37.38 -0.52 3.23
N ALA A 468 36.22 0.08 3.15
CA ALA A 468 35.54 0.52 1.93
C ALA A 468 35.21 2.01 2.04
N GLN A 469 35.22 2.73 0.91
CA GLN A 469 34.88 4.16 0.86
C GLN A 469 34.27 4.52 -0.49
N GLY A 470 33.55 5.64 -0.55
CA GLY A 470 33.10 6.29 -1.79
C GLY A 470 31.66 6.77 -1.77
N ASP A 471 31.43 7.97 -2.32
CA ASP A 471 30.10 8.59 -2.44
C ASP A 471 29.40 8.23 -3.75
N LYS A 472 30.17 8.01 -4.83
CA LYS A 472 29.64 7.70 -6.19
C LYS A 472 29.90 6.26 -6.60
N ALA A 473 30.95 5.64 -6.04
CA ALA A 473 31.25 4.23 -6.24
C ALA A 473 31.94 3.71 -4.97
N ILE A 474 31.60 2.50 -4.55
CA ILE A 474 32.22 1.85 -3.40
C ILE A 474 33.51 1.19 -3.87
N GLU A 475 34.63 1.63 -3.32
CA GLU A 475 35.97 1.17 -3.67
C GLU A 475 36.73 0.73 -2.40
N PRO A 476 37.62 -0.29 -2.48
CA PRO A 476 38.42 -0.68 -1.36
C PRO A 476 39.47 0.41 -1.05
N VAL A 477 39.69 0.66 0.25
CA VAL A 477 40.75 1.58 0.67
C VAL A 477 42.12 0.91 0.40
N PRO A 478 43.05 1.56 -0.32
CA PRO A 478 44.31 0.93 -0.76
C PRO A 478 45.18 0.40 0.35
N ALA A 479 45.27 1.10 1.47
CA ALA A 479 46.04 0.72 2.63
C ALA A 479 45.28 1.09 3.93
N PRO A 480 44.23 0.36 4.28
CA PRO A 480 43.45 0.66 5.47
C PRO A 480 44.28 0.46 6.73
N ALA A 481 44.04 1.27 7.77
CA ALA A 481 44.61 1.05 9.08
C ALA A 481 44.19 -0.33 9.59
N GLN A 482 45.07 -1.01 10.29
CA GLN A 482 44.72 -2.26 10.95
C GLN A 482 43.75 -1.97 12.07
N ARG A 483 42.54 -2.60 11.98
CA ARG A 483 41.46 -2.43 12.97
C ARG A 483 41.01 -3.79 13.47
N ASP A 484 40.57 -3.81 14.73
CA ASP A 484 39.86 -4.98 15.25
C ASP A 484 38.42 -4.99 14.71
N LEU A 485 37.92 -6.15 14.28
CA LEU A 485 36.56 -6.31 13.87
C LEU A 485 35.56 -5.97 14.98
N MET A 486 35.93 -6.13 16.24
CA MET A 486 35.13 -5.74 17.40
C MET A 486 34.94 -4.22 17.55
N GLU A 487 35.70 -3.40 16.81
CA GLU A 487 35.45 -1.95 16.73
C GLU A 487 34.19 -1.63 15.90
N SER A 488 33.71 -2.57 15.07
CA SER A 488 32.41 -2.44 14.38
C SER A 488 31.28 -2.75 15.35
N GLU A 489 30.33 -1.81 15.47
CA GLU A 489 29.09 -2.03 16.26
C GLU A 489 28.33 -3.24 15.74
N LEU A 490 28.26 -3.36 14.41
CA LEU A 490 27.56 -4.44 13.73
C LEU A 490 28.22 -5.79 14.01
N TYR A 491 29.55 -5.91 13.86
CA TYR A 491 30.26 -7.16 14.14
C TYR A 491 30.17 -7.55 15.61
N ALA A 492 30.32 -6.58 16.51
CA ALA A 492 30.19 -6.80 17.95
C ALA A 492 28.79 -7.30 18.33
N ALA A 493 27.74 -6.76 17.70
CA ALA A 493 26.37 -7.20 17.90
C ALA A 493 26.16 -8.66 17.43
N ILE A 494 26.75 -9.05 16.29
CA ILE A 494 26.72 -10.44 15.80
C ILE A 494 27.45 -11.39 16.76
N ALA A 495 28.64 -11.00 17.20
CA ALA A 495 29.45 -11.81 18.11
C ALA A 495 28.81 -12.02 19.49
N ALA A 496 27.89 -11.13 19.89
CA ALA A 496 27.15 -11.21 21.15
C ALA A 496 25.88 -12.10 21.06
N LEU A 497 25.51 -12.60 19.86
CA LEU A 497 24.38 -13.51 19.72
C LEU A 497 24.68 -14.86 20.37
N PRO A 498 23.69 -15.51 21.00
CA PRO A 498 23.84 -16.89 21.46
C PRO A 498 24.11 -17.79 20.25
N GLN A 499 25.20 -18.59 20.40
CA GLN A 499 25.61 -19.58 19.39
C GLN A 499 24.69 -20.79 19.39
#